data_a9ca093512124dd66212480602909cdb
#
_entry.id   a9ca093512124dd66212480602909cdb
#
_cell.length_a   1.000
_cell.length_b   1.000
_cell.length_c   1.000
_cell.angle_alpha   90.00
_cell.angle_beta   90.00
_cell.angle_gamma   90.00
#
_symmetry.space_group_name_H-M   'P 1'
#
loop_
_entity.id
_entity.type
_entity.pdbx_description
1 polymer ?
#
loop_
_entity_poly.entity_id
_entity_poly.type
_entity_poly.pdbx_seq_one_letter_code
_entity_poly.pdbx_strand_id
1 'polypeptide(L)'
;MKAATKTNLKLVSLVLGMFCFGFALVPIYDVFCEITGLNGKVSGPTITQYDENFDSREIKILFVTKNNENMAWNFTSEKRTLDAETGTAYTVDYTFENPTDYPMVAQAIPSVSPGKGAQYFHKTECFCFEEQLLQPGETVSYTHLRAHETSEN
;
A
#
# COMPACT_ATOMS: atom_id res chain seq x y z
N MET A 1 -7.00 6.79 56.95
CA MET A 1 -7.73 6.17 55.84
C MET A 1 -7.97 7.10 54.66
N LYS A 2 -8.31 8.40 54.82
CA LYS A 2 -8.59 9.32 53.72
C LYS A 2 -7.38 9.65 52.76
N ALA A 3 -6.16 9.54 53.27
CA ALA A 3 -4.95 9.82 52.43
C ALA A 3 -4.65 8.68 51.45
N ALA A 4 -4.72 7.43 51.91
CA ALA A 4 -4.52 6.25 51.05
C ALA A 4 -5.54 6.15 49.92
N THR A 5 -6.82 6.51 50.16
CA THR A 5 -7.86 6.51 49.16
C THR A 5 -7.59 7.56 48.09
N LYS A 6 -7.10 8.76 48.45
CA LYS A 6 -6.73 9.80 47.49
C LYS A 6 -5.54 9.42 46.61
N THR A 7 -4.55 8.72 47.19
CA THR A 7 -3.39 8.21 46.45
C THR A 7 -3.79 7.11 45.48
N ASN A 8 -4.63 6.15 45.93
CA ASN A 8 -5.14 5.11 45.04
C ASN A 8 -5.96 5.67 43.87
N LEU A 9 -6.81 6.67 44.13
CA LEU A 9 -7.59 7.33 43.09
C LEU A 9 -6.71 8.02 42.04
N LYS A 10 -5.64 8.68 42.51
CA LYS A 10 -4.66 9.31 41.59
C LYS A 10 -3.94 8.28 40.72
N LEU A 11 -3.54 7.15 41.31
CA LEU A 11 -2.88 6.05 40.59
C LEU A 11 -3.80 5.45 39.52
N VAL A 12 -5.05 5.18 39.89
CA VAL A 12 -6.05 4.64 38.93
C VAL A 12 -6.30 5.63 37.82
N SER A 13 -6.45 6.92 38.14
CA SER A 13 -6.64 7.97 37.12
C SER A 13 -5.43 8.10 36.18
N LEU A 14 -4.22 7.95 36.71
CA LEU A 14 -3.00 7.97 35.90
C LEU A 14 -2.96 6.78 34.93
N VAL A 15 -3.29 5.57 35.40
CA VAL A 15 -3.31 4.37 34.56
C VAL A 15 -4.37 4.49 33.46
N LEU A 16 -5.57 4.95 33.81
CA LEU A 16 -6.63 5.20 32.82
C LEU A 16 -6.21 6.27 31.80
N GLY A 17 -5.58 7.34 32.26
CA GLY A 17 -5.08 8.40 31.36
C GLY A 17 -4.04 7.88 30.38
N MET A 18 -3.10 7.06 30.83
CA MET A 18 -2.09 6.43 29.95
C MET A 18 -2.73 5.47 28.95
N PHE A 19 -3.74 4.73 29.38
CA PHE A 19 -4.48 3.84 28.49
C PHE A 19 -5.23 4.60 27.40
N CYS A 20 -5.97 5.64 27.77
CA CYS A 20 -6.65 6.52 26.82
C CYS A 20 -5.65 7.20 25.85
N PHE A 21 -4.49 7.61 26.33
CA PHE A 21 -3.45 8.19 25.50
C PHE A 21 -2.92 7.18 24.45
N GLY A 22 -2.68 5.93 24.86
CA GLY A 22 -2.28 4.87 23.92
C GLY A 22 -3.30 4.65 22.80
N PHE A 23 -4.59 4.62 23.15
CA PHE A 23 -5.66 4.51 22.14
C PHE A 23 -5.77 5.74 21.25
N ALA A 24 -5.52 6.94 21.76
CA ALA A 24 -5.57 8.17 21.00
C ALA A 24 -4.41 8.30 19.99
N LEU A 25 -3.25 7.68 20.29
CA LEU A 25 -2.10 7.70 19.37
C LEU A 25 -2.38 7.04 18.03
N VAL A 26 -3.19 5.98 17.99
CA VAL A 26 -3.48 5.26 16.74
C VAL A 26 -4.18 6.16 15.72
N PRO A 27 -5.34 6.78 16.02
CA PRO A 27 -6.00 7.65 15.06
C PRO A 27 -5.19 8.92 14.74
N ILE A 28 -4.42 9.44 15.70
CA ILE A 28 -3.54 10.60 15.44
C ILE A 28 -2.46 10.24 14.43
N TYR A 29 -1.88 9.05 14.55
CA TYR A 29 -0.87 8.56 13.61
C TYR A 29 -1.46 8.36 12.20
N ASP A 30 -2.68 7.81 12.10
CA ASP A 30 -3.36 7.61 10.82
C ASP A 30 -3.62 8.94 10.11
N VAL A 31 -4.18 9.92 10.83
CA VAL A 31 -4.42 11.29 10.30
C VAL A 31 -3.10 11.95 9.90
N PHE A 32 -2.05 11.79 10.71
CA PHE A 32 -0.73 12.35 10.38
C PHE A 32 -0.16 11.72 9.11
N CYS A 33 -0.25 10.42 8.95
CA CYS A 33 0.20 9.71 7.74
C CYS A 33 -0.62 10.11 6.50
N GLU A 34 -1.92 10.33 6.66
CA GLU A 34 -2.79 10.78 5.59
C GLU A 34 -2.43 12.20 5.11
N ILE A 35 -2.27 13.15 6.03
CA ILE A 35 -1.91 14.54 5.70
C ILE A 35 -0.49 14.64 5.10
N THR A 36 0.45 13.87 5.61
CA THR A 36 1.85 13.92 5.16
C THR A 36 2.13 13.03 3.95
N GLY A 37 1.22 12.12 3.59
CA GLY A 37 1.39 11.17 2.50
C GLY A 37 2.57 10.21 2.70
N LEU A 38 3.07 10.04 3.92
CA LEU A 38 4.25 9.23 4.22
C LEU A 38 4.02 7.72 4.07
N ASN A 39 2.75 7.29 4.04
CA ASN A 39 2.42 5.87 4.12
C ASN A 39 2.61 5.12 2.79
N GLY A 40 2.70 5.80 1.64
CA GLY A 40 2.91 5.17 0.32
C GLY A 40 1.92 4.05 -0.06
N LYS A 41 0.93 3.78 0.79
CA LYS A 41 -0.10 2.76 0.52
C LYS A 41 -1.13 3.33 -0.45
N VAL A 42 -1.38 2.59 -1.49
CA VAL A 42 -2.43 2.90 -2.45
C VAL A 42 -3.78 2.51 -1.85
N SER A 43 -4.71 3.45 -1.76
CA SER A 43 -6.09 3.15 -1.37
C SER A 43 -6.71 2.12 -2.32
N GLY A 44 -7.66 1.32 -1.82
CA GLY A 44 -8.32 0.27 -2.61
C GLY A 44 -8.97 0.77 -3.90
N PRO A 45 -9.67 -0.10 -4.65
CA PRO A 45 -10.22 0.25 -5.96
C PRO A 45 -11.16 1.45 -5.85
N THR A 46 -10.78 2.54 -6.47
CA THR A 46 -11.59 3.78 -6.53
C THR A 46 -12.16 3.90 -7.93
N ILE A 47 -13.48 4.01 -8.02
CA ILE A 47 -14.16 4.35 -9.28
C ILE A 47 -14.00 5.86 -9.45
N THR A 48 -13.05 6.27 -10.24
CA THR A 48 -12.84 7.68 -10.56
C THR A 48 -13.82 8.14 -11.64
N GLN A 49 -14.57 9.21 -11.35
CA GLN A 49 -15.24 9.99 -12.39
C GLN A 49 -14.17 10.78 -13.14
N TYR A 50 -14.17 10.63 -14.46
CA TYR A 50 -13.25 11.35 -15.33
C TYR A 50 -13.64 12.84 -15.35
N ASP A 51 -12.69 13.69 -15.02
CA ASP A 51 -12.81 15.12 -15.27
C ASP A 51 -12.19 15.40 -16.64
N GLU A 52 -12.96 15.91 -17.60
CA GLU A 52 -12.57 16.05 -19.01
C GLU A 52 -11.53 17.17 -19.28
N ASN A 53 -11.09 17.88 -18.26
CA ASN A 53 -10.17 19.02 -18.38
C ASN A 53 -8.78 18.71 -17.78
N PHE A 54 -8.06 17.75 -18.34
CA PHE A 54 -6.68 17.49 -17.94
C PHE A 54 -5.66 18.19 -18.83
N ASP A 55 -4.71 18.83 -18.15
CA ASP A 55 -3.41 19.13 -18.75
C ASP A 55 -2.58 17.82 -18.72
N SER A 56 -2.56 17.10 -19.84
CA SER A 56 -1.82 15.83 -19.92
C SER A 56 -0.33 16.09 -19.73
N ARG A 57 0.28 15.39 -18.79
CA ARG A 57 1.72 15.45 -18.51
C ARG A 57 2.33 14.08 -18.73
N GLU A 58 3.48 14.05 -19.35
CA GLU A 58 4.27 12.83 -19.47
C GLU A 58 5.03 12.58 -18.17
N ILE A 59 4.85 11.39 -17.62
CA ILE A 59 5.54 10.94 -16.39
C ILE A 59 6.24 9.62 -16.65
N LYS A 60 7.37 9.43 -15.99
CA LYS A 60 8.12 8.18 -16.04
C LYS A 60 7.89 7.36 -14.77
N ILE A 61 7.29 6.19 -14.93
CA ILE A 61 7.02 5.26 -13.83
C ILE A 61 8.06 4.16 -13.86
N LEU A 62 8.72 3.92 -12.72
CA LEU A 62 9.67 2.84 -12.53
C LEU A 62 9.04 1.75 -11.67
N PHE A 63 8.98 0.52 -12.19
CA PHE A 63 8.50 -0.66 -11.47
C PHE A 63 9.67 -1.38 -10.83
N VAL A 64 9.61 -1.51 -9.50
CA VAL A 64 10.63 -2.21 -8.72
C VAL A 64 9.97 -3.38 -8.00
N THR A 65 10.38 -4.59 -8.33
CA THR A 65 9.97 -5.81 -7.64
C THR A 65 11.06 -6.21 -6.64
N LYS A 66 10.67 -6.48 -5.40
CA LYS A 66 11.59 -6.92 -4.36
C LYS A 66 10.95 -8.01 -3.51
N ASN A 67 11.67 -9.11 -3.36
CA ASN A 67 11.28 -10.17 -2.45
C ASN A 67 11.79 -9.89 -1.03
N ASN A 68 11.12 -10.46 -0.04
CA ASN A 68 11.66 -10.54 1.31
C ASN A 68 12.88 -11.47 1.34
N GLU A 69 13.81 -11.25 2.28
CA GLU A 69 15.11 -11.95 2.35
C GLU A 69 15.01 -13.49 2.34
N ASN A 70 13.93 -14.05 2.88
CA ASN A 70 13.71 -15.49 2.97
C ASN A 70 12.74 -16.04 1.91
N MET A 71 12.38 -15.24 0.90
CA MET A 71 11.42 -15.64 -0.12
C MET A 71 12.15 -16.10 -1.37
N ALA A 72 12.00 -17.38 -1.70
CA ALA A 72 12.66 -18.01 -2.84
C ALA A 72 11.96 -17.79 -4.19
N TRP A 73 10.80 -17.11 -4.24
CA TRP A 73 10.05 -16.87 -5.47
C TRP A 73 10.79 -15.94 -6.42
N ASN A 74 10.60 -16.22 -7.71
CA ASN A 74 10.97 -15.26 -8.74
C ASN A 74 9.77 -14.32 -8.97
N PHE A 75 9.96 -13.05 -8.68
CA PHE A 75 8.95 -12.02 -8.88
C PHE A 75 9.47 -10.95 -9.84
N THR A 76 8.83 -10.83 -11.00
CA THR A 76 9.25 -9.90 -12.05
C THR A 76 8.06 -9.13 -12.61
N SER A 77 8.32 -7.90 -13.08
CA SER A 77 7.36 -7.15 -13.88
C SER A 77 7.75 -7.23 -15.35
N GLU A 78 6.76 -7.29 -16.25
CA GLU A 78 6.97 -7.28 -17.70
C GLU A 78 7.74 -6.03 -18.14
N LYS A 79 7.37 -4.87 -17.58
CA LYS A 79 8.00 -3.58 -17.87
C LYS A 79 8.70 -3.03 -16.66
N ARG A 80 9.95 -2.65 -16.81
CA ARG A 80 10.74 -2.00 -15.76
C ARG A 80 10.46 -0.51 -15.69
N THR A 81 10.14 0.08 -16.82
CA THR A 81 9.87 1.51 -16.96
C THR A 81 8.70 1.71 -17.90
N LEU A 82 7.84 2.65 -17.60
CA LEU A 82 6.72 3.05 -18.42
C LEU A 82 6.72 4.57 -18.51
N ASP A 83 6.74 5.09 -19.74
CA ASP A 83 6.47 6.49 -20.00
C ASP A 83 4.95 6.60 -20.16
N ALA A 84 4.30 7.27 -19.22
CA ALA A 84 2.85 7.33 -19.08
C ALA A 84 2.37 8.78 -19.18
N GLU A 85 1.20 8.97 -19.75
CA GLU A 85 0.50 10.25 -19.76
C GLU A 85 -0.56 10.25 -18.66
N THR A 86 -0.67 11.37 -17.93
CA THR A 86 -1.71 11.56 -16.92
C THR A 86 -3.10 11.44 -17.54
N GLY A 87 -4.04 10.84 -16.83
CA GLY A 87 -5.40 10.59 -17.33
C GLY A 87 -5.56 9.35 -18.22
N THR A 88 -4.46 8.68 -18.59
CA THR A 88 -4.50 7.47 -19.41
C THR A 88 -4.30 6.21 -18.56
N ALA A 89 -5.07 5.17 -18.86
CA ALA A 89 -4.95 3.89 -18.16
C ALA A 89 -3.90 2.99 -18.83
N TYR A 90 -2.95 2.51 -18.06
CA TYR A 90 -1.93 1.57 -18.51
C TYR A 90 -2.05 0.26 -17.77
N THR A 91 -1.67 -0.82 -18.44
CA THR A 91 -1.68 -2.17 -17.87
C THR A 91 -0.26 -2.72 -17.85
N VAL A 92 0.13 -3.34 -16.74
CA VAL A 92 1.44 -3.97 -16.55
C VAL A 92 1.25 -5.34 -15.92
N ASP A 93 1.87 -6.35 -16.51
CA ASP A 93 1.80 -7.71 -16.02
C ASP A 93 2.97 -8.03 -15.07
N TYR A 94 2.65 -8.80 -14.05
CA TYR A 94 3.62 -9.31 -13.08
C TYR A 94 3.60 -10.82 -13.09
N THR A 95 4.78 -11.41 -13.11
CA THR A 95 4.96 -12.85 -13.10
C THR A 95 5.56 -13.30 -11.78
N PHE A 96 4.94 -14.30 -11.19
CA PHE A 96 5.36 -14.99 -9.99
C PHE A 96 5.69 -16.43 -10.34
N GLU A 97 6.83 -16.93 -9.90
CA GLU A 97 7.25 -18.30 -10.08
C GLU A 97 7.73 -18.85 -8.73
N ASN A 98 7.27 -20.03 -8.37
CA ASN A 98 7.80 -20.78 -7.24
C ASN A 98 8.84 -21.79 -7.72
N PRO A 99 10.14 -21.49 -7.66
CA PRO A 99 11.19 -22.41 -8.14
C PRO A 99 11.52 -23.53 -7.13
N THR A 100 10.85 -23.57 -5.98
CA THR A 100 11.10 -24.56 -4.94
C THR A 100 10.34 -25.87 -5.19
N ASP A 101 10.70 -26.90 -4.46
CA ASP A 101 10.07 -28.22 -4.50
C ASP A 101 8.92 -28.40 -3.47
N TYR A 102 8.52 -27.32 -2.80
CA TYR A 102 7.40 -27.30 -1.85
C TYR A 102 6.45 -26.13 -2.12
N PRO A 103 5.15 -26.27 -1.74
CA PRO A 103 4.19 -25.19 -1.92
C PRO A 103 4.50 -24.02 -0.98
N MET A 104 4.37 -22.80 -1.50
CA MET A 104 4.59 -21.57 -0.74
C MET A 104 3.44 -20.61 -0.90
N VAL A 105 3.14 -19.87 0.16
CA VAL A 105 2.15 -18.79 0.16
C VAL A 105 2.86 -17.45 0.23
N ALA A 106 2.44 -16.51 -0.60
CA ALA A 106 2.93 -15.15 -0.57
C ALA A 106 1.84 -14.12 -0.84
N GLN A 107 2.09 -12.91 -0.40
CA GLN A 107 1.26 -11.75 -0.66
C GLN A 107 2.11 -10.63 -1.23
N ALA A 108 1.66 -10.02 -2.32
CA ALA A 108 2.30 -8.84 -2.88
C ALA A 108 1.78 -7.58 -2.19
N ILE A 109 2.69 -6.71 -1.77
CA ILE A 109 2.36 -5.43 -1.13
C ILE A 109 2.85 -4.30 -2.04
N PRO A 110 1.94 -3.56 -2.70
CA PRO A 110 2.32 -2.43 -3.52
C PRO A 110 2.67 -1.21 -2.67
N SER A 111 3.68 -0.49 -3.08
CA SER A 111 4.08 0.78 -2.48
C SER A 111 4.46 1.77 -3.56
N VAL A 112 4.08 3.04 -3.38
CA VAL A 112 4.38 4.13 -4.31
C VAL A 112 5.38 5.09 -3.67
N SER A 113 6.42 5.44 -4.40
CA SER A 113 7.42 6.42 -3.99
C SER A 113 7.58 7.49 -5.08
N PRO A 114 7.54 8.80 -4.74
CA PRO A 114 7.33 9.36 -3.40
C PRO A 114 5.89 9.14 -2.89
N GLY A 115 5.72 9.07 -1.57
CA GLY A 115 4.41 8.79 -0.93
C GLY A 115 3.29 9.75 -1.34
N LYS A 116 3.63 11.01 -1.66
CA LYS A 116 2.67 11.99 -2.20
C LYS A 116 2.10 11.59 -3.56
N GLY A 117 2.81 10.78 -4.35
CA GLY A 117 2.31 10.26 -5.62
C GLY A 117 1.20 9.22 -5.45
N ALA A 118 1.08 8.61 -4.28
CA ALA A 118 0.06 7.58 -4.02
C ALA A 118 -1.38 8.10 -4.14
N GLN A 119 -1.61 9.37 -3.85
CA GLN A 119 -2.93 10.00 -3.95
C GLN A 119 -3.40 10.18 -5.41
N TYR A 120 -2.47 10.31 -6.34
CA TYR A 120 -2.75 10.46 -7.77
C TYR A 120 -2.77 9.12 -8.51
N PHE A 121 -2.37 8.06 -7.83
CA PHE A 121 -2.23 6.73 -8.39
C PHE A 121 -3.45 5.88 -8.06
N HIS A 122 -4.39 5.80 -9.00
CA HIS A 122 -5.59 5.00 -8.84
C HIS A 122 -5.40 3.61 -9.43
N LYS A 123 -5.64 2.63 -8.63
CA LYS A 123 -5.54 1.22 -8.96
C LYS A 123 -6.93 0.61 -9.02
N THR A 124 -7.31 0.09 -10.19
CA THR A 124 -8.65 -0.47 -10.42
C THR A 124 -8.79 -1.91 -9.94
N GLU A 125 -7.75 -2.70 -10.08
CA GLU A 125 -7.75 -4.11 -9.65
C GLU A 125 -6.45 -4.46 -8.94
N CYS A 126 -6.51 -5.33 -7.94
CA CYS A 126 -5.36 -5.79 -7.19
C CYS A 126 -5.48 -7.23 -6.69
N PHE A 127 -4.66 -8.09 -7.23
CA PHE A 127 -4.41 -9.40 -6.63
C PHE A 127 -3.64 -9.33 -5.29
N CYS A 128 -3.11 -8.16 -4.95
CA CYS A 128 -2.25 -7.96 -3.78
C CYS A 128 -2.98 -8.06 -2.44
N PHE A 129 -4.31 -8.12 -2.43
CA PHE A 129 -5.07 -8.27 -1.19
C PHE A 129 -5.26 -9.72 -0.78
N GLU A 130 -5.00 -10.66 -1.69
CA GLU A 130 -5.14 -12.09 -1.43
C GLU A 130 -3.78 -12.76 -1.31
N GLU A 131 -3.73 -13.74 -0.42
CA GLU A 131 -2.59 -14.63 -0.32
C GLU A 131 -2.60 -15.58 -1.53
N GLN A 132 -1.47 -15.68 -2.22
CA GLN A 132 -1.29 -16.56 -3.37
C GLN A 132 -0.54 -17.81 -2.94
N LEU A 133 -1.17 -18.98 -3.14
CA LEU A 133 -0.53 -20.28 -2.96
C LEU A 133 -0.03 -20.75 -4.32
N LEU A 134 1.29 -20.89 -4.47
CA LEU A 134 1.90 -21.50 -5.65
C LEU A 134 2.45 -22.88 -5.31
N GLN A 135 2.11 -23.86 -6.17
CA GLN A 135 2.65 -25.20 -6.10
C GLN A 135 4.13 -25.22 -6.58
N PRO A 136 4.89 -26.27 -6.28
CA PRO A 136 6.25 -26.42 -6.77
C PRO A 136 6.34 -26.26 -8.29
N GLY A 137 7.22 -25.37 -8.75
CA GLY A 137 7.42 -25.09 -10.18
C GLY A 137 6.29 -24.34 -10.87
N GLU A 138 5.28 -23.88 -10.13
CA GLU A 138 4.15 -23.13 -10.70
C GLU A 138 4.54 -21.68 -11.02
N THR A 139 4.11 -21.24 -12.20
CA THR A 139 4.26 -19.84 -12.65
C THR A 139 2.90 -19.26 -12.91
N VAL A 140 2.61 -18.09 -12.34
CA VAL A 140 1.36 -17.36 -12.51
C VAL A 140 1.66 -15.94 -12.95
N SER A 141 0.91 -15.46 -13.93
CA SER A 141 0.96 -14.08 -14.38
C SER A 141 -0.33 -13.36 -14.03
N TYR A 142 -0.18 -12.22 -13.37
CA TYR A 142 -1.29 -11.36 -13.02
C TYR A 142 -1.18 -10.03 -13.74
N THR A 143 -2.23 -9.68 -14.43
CA THR A 143 -2.37 -8.38 -15.07
C THR A 143 -2.71 -7.35 -14.03
N HIS A 144 -1.82 -6.38 -13.86
CA HIS A 144 -2.05 -5.34 -12.86
C HIS A 144 -1.56 -3.98 -13.28
N LEU A 145 -2.35 -3.04 -12.94
CA LEU A 145 -2.15 -1.62 -12.88
C LEU A 145 -2.79 -0.81 -14.00
N ARG A 146 -3.89 -0.16 -13.66
CA ARG A 146 -4.29 1.04 -14.36
C ARG A 146 -3.82 2.23 -13.53
N ALA A 147 -2.82 2.95 -14.01
CA ALA A 147 -2.40 4.20 -13.43
C ALA A 147 -3.25 5.33 -14.02
N HIS A 148 -3.99 6.03 -13.17
CA HIS A 148 -4.62 7.30 -13.50
C HIS A 148 -4.01 8.35 -12.59
N GLU A 149 -3.43 9.38 -13.15
CA GLU A 149 -3.09 10.56 -12.38
C GLU A 149 -4.10 11.65 -12.65
N THR A 150 -4.74 12.13 -11.60
CA THR A 150 -5.54 13.35 -11.63
C THR A 150 -4.65 14.50 -11.21
N SER A 151 -4.54 15.55 -12.02
CA SER A 151 -3.92 16.78 -11.57
C SER A 151 -4.92 17.58 -10.76
N GLU A 152 -4.67 17.75 -9.47
CA GLU A 152 -5.33 18.81 -8.71
C GLU A 152 -4.67 20.16 -9.04
N ASN A 153 -5.52 21.13 -9.31
CA ASN A 153 -5.20 22.56 -9.34
C ASN A 153 -5.03 23.10 -7.92
#